data_f026e7880fd716797d93e2a800fac050
#
_entry.id   f026e7880fd716797d93e2a800fac050
#
_cell.length_a   1.000
_cell.length_b   1.000
_cell.length_c   1.000
_cell.angle_alpha   90.00
_cell.angle_beta   90.00
_cell.angle_gamma   90.00
#
_symmetry.space_group_name_H-M   'P 1'
#
loop_
_entity.id
_entity.type
_entity.pdbx_description
1 polymer ?
#
loop_
_entity_poly.entity_id
_entity_poly.type
_entity_poly.pdbx_seq_one_letter_code
_entity_poly.pdbx_strand_id
1 'polypeptide(L)'
;MNKGEFVKAVAEKAGLTQVDAKKAVDAAVAVVTETLKAGDKVALVGFGTFSVAEKAARTGINPATKKAIKIAAKKVAKFKAGAELAEAVK
;
A
#
# COMPACT_ATOMS: atom_id res chain seq x y z
N MET A 1 -11.28 11.10 1.82
CA MET A 1 -12.03 10.06 1.06
C MET A 1 -11.84 8.71 1.71
N ASN A 2 -12.92 8.05 2.06
CA ASN A 2 -12.86 6.70 2.60
C ASN A 2 -13.07 5.66 1.50
N LYS A 3 -13.03 4.37 1.86
CA LYS A 3 -13.18 3.29 0.88
C LYS A 3 -14.53 3.34 0.14
N GLY A 4 -15.62 3.64 0.86
CA GLY A 4 -16.94 3.73 0.25
C GLY A 4 -17.02 4.83 -0.80
N GLU A 5 -16.48 5.99 -0.50
CA GLU A 5 -16.42 7.11 -1.44
C GLU A 5 -15.51 6.79 -2.62
N PHE A 6 -14.41 6.10 -2.36
CA PHE A 6 -13.49 5.67 -3.40
C PHE A 6 -14.16 4.71 -4.37
N VAL A 7 -14.88 3.71 -3.85
CA VAL A 7 -15.63 2.75 -4.67
C VAL A 7 -16.65 3.45 -5.55
N LYS A 8 -17.38 4.42 -4.99
CA LYS A 8 -18.38 5.19 -5.74
C LYS A 8 -17.72 5.98 -6.89
N ALA A 9 -16.60 6.61 -6.61
CA ALA A 9 -15.86 7.36 -7.63
C ALA A 9 -15.35 6.43 -8.74
N VAL A 10 -14.87 5.25 -8.38
CA VAL A 10 -14.41 4.26 -9.35
C VAL A 10 -15.57 3.79 -10.23
N ALA A 11 -16.75 3.55 -9.63
CA ALA A 11 -17.94 3.14 -10.35
C ALA A 11 -18.31 4.18 -11.42
N GLU A 12 -18.34 5.45 -11.06
CA GLU A 12 -18.64 6.54 -11.98
C GLU A 12 -17.60 6.65 -13.10
N LYS A 13 -16.34 6.57 -12.75
CA LYS A 13 -15.23 6.73 -13.69
C LYS A 13 -15.17 5.57 -14.69
N ALA A 14 -15.43 4.35 -14.23
CA ALA A 14 -15.35 3.15 -15.05
C ALA A 14 -16.67 2.76 -15.74
N GLY A 15 -17.76 3.45 -15.43
CA GLY A 15 -19.07 3.09 -15.96
C GLY A 15 -19.60 1.79 -15.39
N LEU A 16 -19.27 1.48 -14.15
CA LEU A 16 -19.67 0.26 -13.46
C LEU A 16 -20.74 0.55 -12.42
N THR A 17 -21.48 -0.50 -12.03
CA THR A 17 -22.35 -0.42 -10.85
C THR A 17 -21.46 -0.34 -9.61
N GLN A 18 -22.02 0.14 -8.49
CA GLN A 18 -21.25 0.20 -7.24
C GLN A 18 -20.85 -1.19 -6.75
N VAL A 19 -21.70 -2.21 -6.99
CA VAL A 19 -21.40 -3.60 -6.62
C VAL A 19 -20.18 -4.10 -7.41
N ASP A 20 -20.17 -3.89 -8.72
CA ASP A 20 -19.04 -4.31 -9.56
C ASP A 20 -17.77 -3.52 -9.25
N ALA A 21 -17.89 -2.22 -9.00
CA ALA A 21 -16.76 -1.39 -8.61
C ALA A 21 -16.15 -1.84 -7.28
N LYS A 22 -16.99 -2.20 -6.31
CA LYS A 22 -16.53 -2.71 -5.03
C LYS A 22 -15.74 -4.01 -5.20
N LYS A 23 -16.24 -4.91 -6.03
CA LYS A 23 -15.54 -6.16 -6.34
C LYS A 23 -14.18 -5.89 -7.00
N ALA A 24 -14.15 -4.96 -7.94
CA ALA A 24 -12.90 -4.60 -8.62
C ALA A 24 -11.88 -3.98 -7.67
N VAL A 25 -12.32 -3.06 -6.80
CA VAL A 25 -11.44 -2.42 -5.81
C VAL A 25 -10.93 -3.45 -4.81
N ASP A 26 -11.82 -4.30 -4.28
CA ASP A 26 -11.43 -5.33 -3.32
C ASP A 26 -10.44 -6.33 -3.94
N ALA A 27 -10.67 -6.72 -5.19
CA ALA A 27 -9.77 -7.62 -5.91
C ALA A 27 -8.42 -6.97 -6.15
N ALA A 28 -8.40 -5.70 -6.53
CA ALA A 28 -7.15 -4.97 -6.75
C ALA A 28 -6.32 -4.89 -5.47
N VAL A 29 -6.96 -4.55 -4.36
CA VAL A 29 -6.30 -4.47 -3.06
C VAL A 29 -5.76 -5.84 -2.65
N ALA A 30 -6.56 -6.90 -2.86
CA ALA A 30 -6.14 -8.27 -2.54
C ALA A 30 -4.92 -8.69 -3.36
N VAL A 31 -4.91 -8.39 -4.65
CA VAL A 31 -3.77 -8.72 -5.53
C VAL A 31 -2.51 -8.00 -5.08
N VAL A 32 -2.61 -6.71 -4.77
CA VAL A 32 -1.47 -5.94 -4.26
C VAL A 32 -0.96 -6.55 -2.96
N THR A 33 -1.86 -6.88 -2.04
CA THR A 33 -1.51 -7.47 -0.75
C THR A 33 -0.78 -8.81 -0.92
N GLU A 34 -1.32 -9.69 -1.76
CA GLU A 34 -0.73 -11.01 -2.00
C GLU A 34 0.65 -10.91 -2.67
N THR A 35 0.79 -10.00 -3.63
CA THR A 35 2.06 -9.79 -4.32
C THR A 35 3.13 -9.29 -3.35
N LEU A 36 2.78 -8.35 -2.48
CA LEU A 36 3.71 -7.82 -1.49
C LEU A 36 4.06 -8.88 -0.44
N LYS A 37 3.12 -9.74 -0.05
CA LYS A 37 3.40 -10.85 0.85
C LYS A 37 4.43 -11.80 0.28
N ALA A 38 4.41 -12.01 -1.02
CA ALA A 38 5.38 -12.86 -1.71
C ALA A 38 6.76 -12.20 -1.85
N GLY A 39 6.89 -10.95 -1.43
CA GLY A 39 8.14 -10.20 -1.53
C GLY A 39 8.35 -9.56 -2.90
N ASP A 40 7.32 -9.54 -3.71
CA ASP A 40 7.38 -8.94 -5.05
C ASP A 40 6.82 -7.51 -5.00
N LYS A 41 6.93 -6.81 -6.11
CA LYS A 41 6.45 -5.44 -6.22
C LYS A 41 5.37 -5.32 -7.29
N VAL A 42 4.53 -4.31 -7.16
CA VAL A 42 3.48 -4.00 -8.14
C VAL A 42 3.80 -2.64 -8.75
N ALA A 43 4.16 -2.63 -10.01
CA ALA A 43 4.43 -1.39 -10.73
C ALA A 43 3.24 -1.05 -11.61
N LEU A 44 2.62 0.11 -11.35
CA LEU A 44 1.49 0.61 -12.12
C LEU A 44 1.95 1.81 -12.93
N VAL A 45 2.10 1.61 -14.22
CA VAL A 45 2.57 2.66 -15.12
C VAL A 45 1.63 3.87 -15.06
N GLY A 46 2.20 5.05 -14.88
CA GLY A 46 1.43 6.28 -14.78
C GLY A 46 0.88 6.57 -13.39
N PHE A 47 1.04 5.64 -12.45
CA PHE A 47 0.52 5.83 -11.09
C PHE A 47 1.65 5.74 -10.05
N GLY A 48 2.28 4.60 -9.91
CA GLY A 48 3.34 4.42 -8.93
C GLY A 48 3.67 2.94 -8.73
N THR A 49 4.54 2.69 -7.77
CA THR A 49 5.01 1.35 -7.47
C THR A 49 4.80 1.03 -6.01
N PHE A 50 4.13 -0.09 -5.75
CA PHE A 50 4.03 -0.67 -4.41
C PHE A 50 5.19 -1.65 -4.25
N SER A 51 5.89 -1.57 -3.14
CA SER A 51 7.02 -2.44 -2.86
C SER A 51 7.08 -2.80 -1.39
N VAL A 52 7.92 -3.78 -1.08
CA VAL A 52 8.15 -4.20 0.31
C VAL A 52 9.55 -3.76 0.70
N ALA A 53 9.65 -3.04 1.79
CA ALA A 53 10.94 -2.75 2.41
C ALA A 53 11.09 -3.66 3.62
N GLU A 54 12.23 -4.29 3.73
CA GLU A 54 12.53 -5.16 4.85
C GLU A 54 13.40 -4.41 5.84
N LYS A 55 12.92 -4.27 7.08
CA LYS A 55 13.70 -3.66 8.14
C LYS A 55 14.39 -4.77 8.93
N ALA A 56 15.72 -4.71 9.00
CA ALA A 56 16.50 -5.70 9.74
C ALA A 56 16.19 -5.62 11.24
N ALA A 57 16.39 -6.73 11.92
CA ALA A 57 16.31 -6.76 13.38
C ALA A 57 17.36 -5.82 13.98
N ARG A 58 16.98 -5.10 15.02
CA ARG A 58 17.88 -4.17 15.69
C ARG A 58 17.59 -4.15 17.18
N THR A 59 18.56 -3.68 17.95
CA THR A 59 18.42 -3.48 19.39
C THR A 59 18.11 -2.01 19.64
N GLY A 60 17.02 -1.74 20.34
CA GLY A 60 16.65 -0.40 20.76
C GLY A 60 16.71 -0.30 22.27
N ILE A 61 16.51 0.90 22.79
CA ILE A 61 16.46 1.16 24.23
C ILE A 61 15.05 1.64 24.58
N ASN A 62 14.43 0.96 25.54
CA ASN A 62 13.12 1.40 26.04
C ASN A 62 13.32 2.66 26.91
N PRO A 63 12.79 3.82 26.52
CA PRO A 63 13.00 5.06 27.25
C PRO A 63 12.41 5.06 28.65
N ALA A 64 11.39 4.23 28.92
CA ALA A 64 10.77 4.14 30.23
C ALA A 64 11.60 3.32 31.22
N THR A 65 12.15 2.19 30.78
CA THR A 65 12.92 1.28 31.63
C THR A 65 14.44 1.36 31.40
N LYS A 66 14.86 2.03 30.33
CA LYS A 66 16.25 2.12 29.88
C LYS A 66 16.90 0.76 29.66
N LYS A 67 16.09 -0.26 29.42
CA LYS A 67 16.58 -1.60 29.08
C LYS A 67 16.65 -1.77 27.57
N ALA A 68 17.66 -2.52 27.12
CA ALA A 68 17.76 -2.87 25.72
C ALA A 68 16.63 -3.79 25.32
N ILE A 69 15.96 -3.47 24.21
CA ILE A 69 14.93 -4.31 23.63
C ILE A 69 15.33 -4.69 22.22
N LYS A 70 15.08 -5.96 21.89
CA LYS A 70 15.36 -6.45 20.55
C LYS A 70 14.13 -6.22 19.68
N ILE A 71 14.32 -5.44 18.63
CA ILE A 71 13.26 -5.17 17.65
C ILE A 71 13.41 -6.18 16.51
N ALA A 72 12.39 -7.02 16.33
CA ALA A 72 12.42 -8.05 15.29
C ALA A 72 12.42 -7.44 13.89
N ALA A 73 13.00 -8.14 12.94
CA ALA A 73 12.91 -7.78 11.54
C ALA A 73 11.45 -7.78 11.10
N LYS A 74 11.07 -6.81 10.27
CA LYS A 74 9.71 -6.78 9.74
C LYS A 74 9.67 -6.21 8.33
N LYS A 75 8.67 -6.65 7.58
CA LYS A 75 8.42 -6.17 6.23
C LYS A 75 7.39 -5.05 6.29
N VAL A 76 7.64 -3.99 5.54
CA VAL A 76 6.77 -2.82 5.49
C VAL A 76 6.40 -2.55 4.04
N ALA A 77 5.11 -2.37 3.79
CA ALA A 77 4.64 -1.96 2.46
C ALA A 77 4.98 -0.50 2.22
N LYS A 78 5.53 -0.20 1.06
CA LYS A 78 5.86 1.17 0.65
C LYS A 78 5.26 1.49 -0.70
N PHE A 79 4.91 2.74 -0.90
CA PHE A 79 4.40 3.24 -2.16
C PHE A 79 5.28 4.40 -2.63
N LYS A 80 5.74 4.30 -3.89
CA LYS A 80 6.50 5.37 -4.54
C LYS A 80 5.67 5.91 -5.69
N ALA A 81 5.32 7.19 -5.65
CA ALA A 81 4.54 7.82 -6.70
C ALA A 81 5.34 7.83 -8.01
N GLY A 82 4.65 7.50 -9.10
CA GLY A 82 5.23 7.63 -10.42
C GLY A 82 5.32 9.09 -10.85
N ALA A 83 6.08 9.36 -11.91
CA ALA A 83 6.27 10.73 -12.39
C ALA A 83 4.94 11.42 -12.72
N GLU A 84 4.02 10.72 -13.37
CA GLU A 84 2.73 11.29 -13.75
C GLU A 84 1.87 11.63 -12.52
N LEU A 85 1.85 10.76 -11.53
CA LEU A 85 1.09 11.02 -10.29
C LEU A 85 1.73 12.17 -9.51
N ALA A 86 3.04 12.21 -9.41
CA ALA A 86 3.75 13.28 -8.73
C ALA A 86 3.47 14.64 -9.38
N GLU A 87 3.41 14.70 -10.71
CA GLU A 87 3.05 15.91 -11.43
C GLU A 87 1.59 16.31 -11.20
N ALA A 88 0.68 15.34 -11.13
CA ALA A 88 -0.74 15.60 -10.96
C ALA A 88 -1.07 16.24 -9.60
N VAL A 89 -0.29 15.94 -8.56
CA VAL A 89 -0.53 16.44 -7.20
C VAL A 89 0.41 17.57 -6.80
N LYS A 90 1.22 18.01 -7.72
CA LYS A 90 2.22 19.05 -7.50
C LYS A 90 1.59 20.43 -7.24
#